data_f0b8b672d9643085e26e4ed61d7bcf2b
#
_entry.id   f0b8b672d9643085e26e4ed61d7bcf2b
#
_cell.length_a   1.000
_cell.length_b   1.000
_cell.length_c   1.000
_cell.angle_alpha   90.00
_cell.angle_beta   90.00
_cell.angle_gamma   90.00
#
_symmetry.space_group_name_H-M   'P 1'
#
loop_
_entity.id
_entity.type
_entity.pdbx_description
1 polymer ?
#
loop_
_entity_poly.entity_id
_entity_poly.type
_entity_poly.pdbx_seq_one_letter_code
_entity_poly.pdbx_strand_id
1 'polypeptide(L)'
;MVQVFTNYRAAQRGTELHALAALLIEKNIKVAEKPVAFNMFINDAIAFKMKPEQLLYFSEYAFGTADAIIYRPPILRIHDLKTGVSKPSIKQLEIYAALFCLEYEPNLTDLEFHLRIYQNDSVLEHFSEIDDIVHIMNKIRNFTKLLNEVSKDME
;
A
#
# COMPACT_ATOMS: atom_id res chain seq x y z
N MET A 1 -31.72 -3.72 2.62
CA MET A 1 -31.57 -2.25 2.69
C MET A 1 -30.66 -1.80 3.82
N VAL A 2 -30.88 -2.29 5.05
CA VAL A 2 -30.04 -1.92 6.21
C VAL A 2 -28.58 -2.30 6.01
N GLN A 3 -28.30 -3.49 5.48
CA GLN A 3 -26.93 -3.97 5.26
C GLN A 3 -26.17 -3.10 4.25
N VAL A 4 -26.80 -2.70 3.14
CA VAL A 4 -26.19 -1.86 2.12
C VAL A 4 -25.84 -0.48 2.70
N PHE A 5 -26.76 0.10 3.48
CA PHE A 5 -26.54 1.40 4.12
C PHE A 5 -25.42 1.34 5.15
N THR A 6 -25.34 0.26 5.94
CA THR A 6 -24.29 0.06 6.92
C THR A 6 -22.92 -0.06 6.25
N ASN A 7 -22.83 -0.81 5.13
CA ASN A 7 -21.59 -0.97 4.38
C ASN A 7 -21.13 0.35 3.77
N TYR A 8 -22.05 1.16 3.26
CA TYR A 8 -21.72 2.49 2.72
C TYR A 8 -21.11 3.40 3.78
N ARG A 9 -21.72 3.43 4.98
CA ARG A 9 -21.19 4.23 6.09
C ARG A 9 -19.83 3.74 6.56
N ALA A 10 -19.61 2.44 6.61
CA ALA A 10 -18.31 1.88 6.99
C ALA A 10 -17.22 2.27 5.98
N ALA A 11 -17.51 2.19 4.69
CA ALA A 11 -16.57 2.58 3.64
C ALA A 11 -16.25 4.07 3.70
N GLN A 12 -17.26 4.94 3.89
CA GLN A 12 -17.05 6.38 4.00
C GLN A 12 -16.21 6.72 5.23
N ARG A 13 -16.48 6.08 6.37
CA ARG A 13 -15.71 6.28 7.60
C ARG A 13 -14.27 5.84 7.42
N GLY A 14 -14.04 4.72 6.72
CA GLY A 14 -12.70 4.25 6.40
C GLY A 14 -11.92 5.26 5.58
N THR A 15 -12.54 5.86 4.56
CA THR A 15 -11.92 6.89 3.73
C THR A 15 -11.55 8.13 4.56
N GLU A 16 -12.43 8.56 5.45
CA GLU A 16 -12.17 9.70 6.34
C GLU A 16 -11.00 9.41 7.29
N LEU A 17 -10.92 8.19 7.84
CA LEU A 17 -9.82 7.79 8.72
C LEU A 17 -8.50 7.76 7.97
N HIS A 18 -8.48 7.26 6.74
CA HIS A 18 -7.26 7.27 5.92
C HIS A 18 -6.80 8.70 5.64
N ALA A 19 -7.72 9.59 5.30
CA ALA A 19 -7.40 11.00 5.03
C ALA A 19 -6.86 11.69 6.28
N LEU A 20 -7.46 11.43 7.43
CA LEU A 20 -6.98 11.99 8.70
C LEU A 20 -5.59 11.46 9.05
N ALA A 21 -5.37 10.15 8.89
CA ALA A 21 -4.06 9.55 9.14
C ALA A 21 -2.99 10.20 8.25
N ALA A 22 -3.27 10.35 6.96
CA ALA A 22 -2.34 10.96 6.02
C ALA A 22 -2.00 12.40 6.42
N LEU A 23 -2.98 13.17 6.82
CA LEU A 23 -2.77 14.55 7.27
C LEU A 23 -1.87 14.60 8.50
N LEU A 24 -2.12 13.76 9.49
CA LEU A 24 -1.33 13.71 10.72
C LEU A 24 0.12 13.29 10.45
N ILE A 25 0.31 12.32 9.56
CA ILE A 25 1.66 11.88 9.15
C ILE A 25 2.38 13.03 8.43
N GLU A 26 1.72 13.66 7.48
CA GLU A 26 2.30 14.75 6.71
C GLU A 26 2.70 15.93 7.60
N LYS A 27 1.88 16.27 8.58
CA LYS A 27 2.14 17.34 9.53
C LYS A 27 3.07 16.94 10.68
N ASN A 28 3.48 15.67 10.72
CA ASN A 28 4.34 15.12 11.78
C ASN A 28 3.71 15.28 13.18
N ILE A 29 2.41 15.05 13.26
CA ILE A 29 1.64 15.14 14.50
C ILE A 29 1.39 13.73 15.04
N LYS A 30 2.13 13.37 16.09
CA LYS A 30 1.96 12.07 16.75
C LYS A 30 0.66 12.02 17.52
N VAL A 31 0.05 10.83 17.57
CA VAL A 31 -1.14 10.57 18.38
C VAL A 31 -0.77 9.75 19.61
N ALA A 32 -1.72 9.58 20.53
CA ALA A 32 -1.48 8.83 21.76
C ALA A 32 -1.01 7.40 21.46
N GLU A 33 -0.08 6.89 22.25
CA GLU A 33 0.36 5.50 22.15
C GLU A 33 -0.73 4.58 22.68
N LYS A 34 -1.45 3.93 21.77
CA LYS A 34 -2.52 2.98 22.06
C LYS A 34 -2.40 1.78 21.14
N PRO A 35 -2.75 0.57 21.60
CA PRO A 35 -2.73 -0.62 20.75
C PRO A 35 -3.94 -0.66 19.79
N VAL A 36 -4.09 0.38 19.00
CA VAL A 36 -5.15 0.56 18.00
C VAL A 36 -4.48 0.82 16.67
N ALA A 37 -4.94 0.15 15.62
CA ALA A 37 -4.31 0.20 14.31
C ALA A 37 -4.08 1.62 13.80
N PHE A 38 -5.09 2.49 13.94
CA PHE A 38 -5.00 3.89 13.52
C PHE A 38 -3.83 4.62 14.20
N ASN A 39 -3.72 4.49 15.53
CA ASN A 39 -2.67 5.17 16.30
C ASN A 39 -1.28 4.60 15.98
N MET A 40 -1.18 3.28 15.93
CA MET A 40 0.09 2.60 15.63
C MET A 40 0.59 2.95 14.22
N PHE A 41 -0.31 2.93 13.24
CA PHE A 41 0.02 3.27 11.86
C PHE A 41 0.61 4.67 11.74
N ILE A 42 -0.04 5.67 12.34
CA ILE A 42 0.41 7.06 12.28
C ILE A 42 1.78 7.20 12.96
N ASN A 43 1.90 6.72 14.18
CA ASN A 43 3.13 6.89 14.95
C ASN A 43 4.32 6.16 14.32
N ASP A 44 4.09 4.95 13.77
CA ASP A 44 5.15 4.21 13.08
C ASP A 44 5.55 4.89 11.78
N ALA A 45 4.59 5.39 11.00
CA ALA A 45 4.89 6.10 9.76
C ALA A 45 5.73 7.35 10.04
N ILE A 46 5.41 8.08 11.10
CA ILE A 46 6.20 9.25 11.52
C ILE A 46 7.60 8.81 11.95
N ALA A 47 7.71 7.76 12.76
CA ALA A 47 9.00 7.24 13.24
C ALA A 47 9.91 6.80 12.09
N PHE A 48 9.36 6.14 11.08
CA PHE A 48 10.11 5.71 9.89
C PHE A 48 10.25 6.82 8.85
N LYS A 49 9.67 8.00 9.07
CA LYS A 49 9.67 9.13 8.14
C LYS A 49 9.06 8.79 6.78
N MET A 50 7.98 8.03 6.82
CA MET A 50 7.28 7.58 5.62
C MET A 50 6.44 8.71 5.02
N LYS A 51 6.20 8.60 3.72
CA LYS A 51 5.32 9.52 2.99
C LYS A 51 3.93 8.90 2.88
N PRO A 52 2.87 9.65 3.24
CA PRO A 52 1.51 9.13 3.16
C PRO A 52 0.93 9.27 1.75
N GLU A 53 0.01 8.38 1.41
CA GLU A 53 -0.81 8.42 0.20
C GLU A 53 -0.01 8.71 -1.08
N GLN A 54 0.96 7.84 -1.38
CA GLN A 54 1.77 7.99 -2.59
C GLN A 54 1.24 7.14 -3.73
N LEU A 55 1.01 7.79 -4.86
CA LEU A 55 0.60 7.10 -6.08
C LEU A 55 1.78 6.33 -6.65
N LEU A 56 1.54 5.07 -6.95
CA LEU A 56 2.48 4.18 -7.65
C LEU A 56 1.85 3.87 -9.01
N TYR A 57 2.55 4.22 -10.08
CA TYR A 57 1.97 4.17 -11.42
C TYR A 57 2.92 3.48 -12.39
N PHE A 58 2.44 2.45 -13.06
CA PHE A 58 3.15 1.84 -14.17
C PHE A 58 2.42 2.10 -15.50
N SER A 59 1.10 1.91 -15.51
CA SER A 59 0.28 2.11 -16.71
C SER A 59 -1.15 2.47 -16.29
N GLU A 60 -1.99 2.84 -17.28
CA GLU A 60 -3.41 3.08 -17.01
C GLU A 60 -4.15 1.84 -16.50
N TYR A 61 -3.54 0.64 -16.66
CA TYR A 61 -4.11 -0.63 -16.20
C TYR A 61 -3.49 -1.12 -14.90
N ALA A 62 -2.40 -0.50 -14.44
CA ALA A 62 -1.67 -0.95 -13.27
C ALA A 62 -1.12 0.25 -12.47
N PHE A 63 -1.84 0.62 -11.45
CA PHE A 63 -1.47 1.68 -10.52
C PHE A 63 -2.19 1.48 -9.19
N GLY A 64 -1.75 2.20 -8.18
CA GLY A 64 -2.38 2.15 -6.87
C GLY A 64 -1.80 3.20 -5.96
N THR A 65 -2.41 3.38 -4.80
CA THR A 65 -1.95 4.35 -3.80
C THR A 65 -1.55 3.62 -2.53
N ALA A 66 -0.28 3.76 -2.14
CA ALA A 66 0.22 3.21 -0.89
C ALA A 66 -0.14 4.15 0.26
N ASP A 67 -0.71 3.60 1.35
CA ASP A 67 -1.08 4.41 2.52
C ASP A 67 0.13 5.11 3.13
N ALA A 68 1.25 4.40 3.25
CA ALA A 68 2.53 4.99 3.66
C ALA A 68 3.67 4.20 3.04
N ILE A 69 4.71 4.90 2.58
CA ILE A 69 5.84 4.27 1.90
C ILE A 69 7.12 5.07 2.14
N ILE A 70 8.24 4.37 2.22
CA ILE A 70 9.56 4.96 2.19
C ILE A 70 10.57 3.99 1.58
N TYR A 71 11.47 4.52 0.77
CA TYR A 71 12.60 3.76 0.24
C TYR A 71 13.89 4.33 0.81
N ARG A 72 14.57 3.53 1.61
CA ARG A 72 15.93 3.81 2.11
C ARG A 72 16.79 2.61 1.77
N PRO A 73 17.56 2.66 0.69
CA PRO A 73 18.34 1.52 0.27
C PRO A 73 19.09 0.88 1.44
N PRO A 74 19.02 -0.45 1.62
CA PRO A 74 18.38 -1.41 0.73
C PRO A 74 16.92 -1.75 1.08
N ILE A 75 16.22 -0.96 1.88
CA ILE A 75 14.89 -1.29 2.40
C ILE A 75 13.79 -0.47 1.73
N LEU A 76 12.81 -1.17 1.14
CA LEU A 76 11.54 -0.59 0.73
C LEU A 76 10.50 -0.98 1.78
N ARG A 77 9.92 0.02 2.44
CA ARG A 77 8.94 -0.17 3.52
C ARG A 77 7.59 0.36 3.08
N ILE A 78 6.56 -0.50 3.17
CA ILE A 78 5.19 -0.14 2.80
C ILE A 78 4.27 -0.56 3.94
N HIS A 79 3.48 0.39 4.45
CA HIS A 79 2.50 0.16 5.50
C HIS A 79 1.10 0.43 4.97
N ASP A 80 0.14 -0.38 5.41
CA ASP A 80 -1.25 -0.30 4.98
C ASP A 80 -2.15 -0.28 6.20
N LEU A 81 -3.12 0.64 6.22
CA LEU A 81 -4.11 0.76 7.28
C LEU A 81 -5.43 0.15 6.82
N LYS A 82 -5.88 -0.90 7.50
CA LYS A 82 -7.17 -1.53 7.24
C LYS A 82 -8.18 -1.10 8.30
N THR A 83 -9.27 -0.49 7.87
CA THR A 83 -10.34 0.02 8.76
C THR A 83 -11.56 -0.88 8.79
N GLY A 84 -11.65 -1.84 7.87
CA GLY A 84 -12.74 -2.79 7.79
C GLY A 84 -12.47 -4.09 8.53
N VAL A 85 -13.39 -5.04 8.40
CA VAL A 85 -13.30 -6.35 9.04
C VAL A 85 -12.83 -7.46 8.09
N SER A 86 -12.59 -7.13 6.82
CA SER A 86 -12.12 -8.10 5.84
C SER A 86 -10.72 -8.60 6.19
N LYS A 87 -10.44 -9.85 5.81
CA LYS A 87 -9.14 -10.46 6.05
C LYS A 87 -8.04 -9.68 5.33
N PRO A 88 -6.95 -9.29 6.01
CA PRO A 88 -5.86 -8.57 5.37
C PRO A 88 -5.11 -9.46 4.38
N SER A 89 -4.59 -8.86 3.30
CA SER A 89 -3.81 -9.56 2.29
C SER A 89 -2.51 -8.84 2.02
N ILE A 90 -1.41 -9.53 2.26
CA ILE A 90 -0.05 -9.05 1.94
C ILE A 90 0.12 -8.89 0.43
N LYS A 91 -0.63 -9.64 -0.37
CA LYS A 91 -0.54 -9.59 -1.82
C LYS A 91 -0.70 -8.18 -2.39
N GLN A 92 -1.62 -7.39 -1.84
CA GLN A 92 -1.79 -6.00 -2.29
C GLN A 92 -0.52 -5.18 -2.06
N LEU A 93 0.15 -5.37 -0.94
CA LEU A 93 1.40 -4.67 -0.64
C LEU A 93 2.55 -5.14 -1.52
N GLU A 94 2.57 -6.42 -1.87
CA GLU A 94 3.54 -6.95 -2.82
C GLU A 94 3.33 -6.37 -4.21
N ILE A 95 2.08 -6.16 -4.62
CA ILE A 95 1.76 -5.46 -5.87
C ILE A 95 2.28 -4.03 -5.83
N TYR A 96 2.08 -3.32 -4.72
CA TYR A 96 2.62 -1.97 -4.56
C TYR A 96 4.15 -1.95 -4.62
N ALA A 97 4.81 -2.93 -3.99
CA ALA A 97 6.26 -3.06 -4.06
C ALA A 97 6.73 -3.29 -5.51
N ALA A 98 6.03 -4.13 -6.25
CA ALA A 98 6.32 -4.38 -7.66
C ALA A 98 6.13 -3.11 -8.51
N LEU A 99 5.05 -2.37 -8.29
CA LEU A 99 4.80 -1.10 -8.97
C LEU A 99 5.91 -0.09 -8.69
N PHE A 100 6.37 0.00 -7.44
CA PHE A 100 7.48 0.87 -7.08
C PHE A 100 8.74 0.48 -7.86
N CYS A 101 9.07 -0.80 -7.89
CA CYS A 101 10.26 -1.29 -8.59
C CYS A 101 10.18 -1.04 -10.10
N LEU A 102 8.99 -1.14 -10.69
CA LEU A 102 8.79 -0.85 -12.12
C LEU A 102 8.93 0.63 -12.42
N GLU A 103 8.47 1.50 -11.53
CA GLU A 103 8.50 2.95 -11.74
C GLU A 103 9.88 3.56 -11.47
N TYR A 104 10.52 3.17 -10.38
CA TYR A 104 11.76 3.80 -9.91
C TYR A 104 13.03 3.02 -10.21
N GLU A 105 12.90 1.78 -10.65
CA GLU A 105 14.01 0.92 -11.07
C GLU A 105 15.18 0.87 -10.08
N PRO A 106 14.90 0.54 -8.78
CA PRO A 106 15.97 0.45 -7.78
C PRO A 106 16.88 -0.75 -8.06
N ASN A 107 18.06 -0.75 -7.44
CA ASN A 107 18.94 -1.91 -7.50
C ASN A 107 18.28 -3.08 -6.75
N LEU A 108 17.96 -4.15 -7.48
CA LEU A 108 17.25 -5.30 -6.92
C LEU A 108 18.16 -6.28 -6.16
N THR A 109 19.48 -6.17 -6.31
CA THR A 109 20.42 -7.17 -5.77
C THR A 109 20.29 -7.34 -4.26
N ASP A 110 20.22 -6.26 -3.52
CA ASP A 110 20.19 -6.30 -2.04
C ASP A 110 18.88 -5.76 -1.47
N LEU A 111 17.86 -5.59 -2.31
CA LEU A 111 16.61 -4.96 -1.89
C LEU A 111 15.82 -5.85 -0.94
N GLU A 112 15.41 -5.26 0.20
CA GLU A 112 14.57 -5.90 1.19
C GLU A 112 13.19 -5.23 1.22
N PHE A 113 12.15 -6.03 1.35
CA PHE A 113 10.75 -5.56 1.37
C PHE A 113 10.18 -5.76 2.77
N HIS A 114 9.89 -4.65 3.46
CA HIS A 114 9.31 -4.66 4.79
C HIS A 114 7.87 -4.15 4.69
N LEU A 115 6.91 -5.06 4.82
CA LEU A 115 5.51 -4.79 4.60
C LEU A 115 4.72 -4.96 5.90
N ARG A 116 3.81 -4.01 6.20
CA ARG A 116 2.97 -4.09 7.40
C ARG A 116 1.53 -3.76 7.08
N ILE A 117 0.62 -4.52 7.70
CA ILE A 117 -0.81 -4.23 7.69
C ILE A 117 -1.24 -3.97 9.13
N TYR A 118 -1.86 -2.81 9.35
CA TYR A 118 -2.41 -2.42 10.64
C TYR A 118 -3.92 -2.59 10.58
N GLN A 119 -4.47 -3.46 11.45
CA GLN A 119 -5.91 -3.71 11.49
C GLN A 119 -6.34 -4.01 12.92
N ASN A 120 -7.42 -3.38 13.38
CA ASN A 120 -7.95 -3.52 14.73
C ASN A 120 -6.90 -3.12 15.78
N ASP A 121 -6.37 -4.08 16.52
CA ASP A 121 -5.34 -3.86 17.56
C ASP A 121 -4.04 -4.58 17.24
N SER A 122 -3.86 -5.00 15.99
CA SER A 122 -2.72 -5.83 15.60
C SER A 122 -1.99 -5.30 14.39
N VAL A 123 -0.74 -5.74 14.25
CA VAL A 123 0.14 -5.44 13.13
C VAL A 123 0.61 -6.75 12.53
N LEU A 124 0.31 -6.94 11.25
CA LEU A 124 0.84 -8.08 10.49
C LEU A 124 2.08 -7.61 9.74
N GLU A 125 3.24 -8.18 10.05
CA GLU A 125 4.49 -7.84 9.38
C GLU A 125 4.93 -8.99 8.47
N HIS A 126 5.42 -8.65 7.28
CA HIS A 126 5.86 -9.62 6.28
C HIS A 126 7.08 -9.10 5.53
N PHE A 127 8.06 -9.99 5.34
CA PHE A 127 9.26 -9.71 4.54
C PHE A 127 9.17 -10.57 3.28
N SER A 128 8.93 -9.91 2.14
CA SER A 128 8.78 -10.62 0.86
C SER A 128 10.15 -10.90 0.25
N GLU A 129 10.26 -12.03 -0.43
CA GLU A 129 11.46 -12.39 -1.19
C GLU A 129 11.48 -11.63 -2.51
N ILE A 130 12.67 -11.26 -2.96
CA ILE A 130 12.84 -10.52 -4.22
C ILE A 130 12.24 -11.28 -5.42
N ASP A 131 12.38 -12.59 -5.44
CA ASP A 131 11.84 -13.41 -6.54
C ASP A 131 10.32 -13.30 -6.65
N ASP A 132 9.62 -13.22 -5.53
CA ASP A 132 8.16 -13.05 -5.52
C ASP A 132 7.77 -11.70 -6.12
N ILE A 133 8.50 -10.66 -5.80
CA ILE A 133 8.24 -9.31 -6.32
C ILE A 133 8.56 -9.23 -7.82
N VAL A 134 9.68 -9.80 -8.26
CA VAL A 134 10.05 -9.86 -9.68
C VAL A 134 8.99 -10.60 -10.48
N HIS A 135 8.45 -11.69 -9.94
CA HIS A 135 7.38 -12.44 -10.57
C HIS A 135 6.13 -11.57 -10.80
N ILE A 136 5.77 -10.78 -9.81
CA ILE A 136 4.64 -9.84 -9.91
C ILE A 136 4.95 -8.73 -10.92
N MET A 137 6.17 -8.20 -10.92
CA MET A 137 6.59 -7.19 -11.90
C MET A 137 6.40 -7.70 -13.34
N ASN A 138 6.82 -8.93 -13.59
CA ASN A 138 6.67 -9.54 -14.91
C ASN A 138 5.20 -9.73 -15.30
N LYS A 139 4.35 -10.12 -14.35
CA LYS A 139 2.90 -10.24 -14.59
C LYS A 139 2.29 -8.89 -14.94
N ILE A 140 2.68 -7.81 -14.24
CA ILE A 140 2.19 -6.46 -14.50
C ILE A 140 2.60 -6.00 -15.91
N ARG A 141 3.86 -6.22 -16.30
CA ARG A 141 4.35 -5.87 -17.65
C ARG A 141 3.55 -6.61 -18.72
N ASN A 142 3.39 -7.92 -18.57
CA ASN A 142 2.69 -8.75 -19.54
C ASN A 142 1.22 -8.39 -19.65
N PHE A 143 0.57 -8.14 -18.52
CA PHE A 143 -0.83 -7.72 -18.47
C PHE A 143 -1.04 -6.38 -19.19
N THR A 144 -0.18 -5.41 -18.91
CA THR A 144 -0.25 -4.09 -19.54
C THR A 144 -0.03 -4.20 -21.06
N LYS A 145 0.96 -5.01 -21.47
CA LYS A 145 1.23 -5.23 -22.89
C LYS A 145 0.02 -5.85 -23.60
N LEU A 146 -0.59 -6.88 -22.99
CA LEU A 146 -1.76 -7.54 -23.53
C LEU A 146 -2.94 -6.58 -23.68
N LEU A 147 -3.21 -5.77 -22.66
CA LEU A 147 -4.31 -4.81 -22.69
C LEU A 147 -4.08 -3.70 -23.72
N ASN A 148 -2.84 -3.25 -23.91
CA ASN A 148 -2.50 -2.30 -24.95
C ASN A 148 -2.75 -2.86 -26.34
N GLU A 149 -2.42 -4.13 -26.57
CA GLU A 149 -2.67 -4.80 -27.84
C GLU A 149 -4.17 -4.92 -28.11
N VAL A 150 -4.96 -5.33 -27.11
CA VAL A 150 -6.42 -5.42 -27.24
C VAL A 150 -7.03 -4.04 -27.52
N SER A 151 -6.56 -3.01 -26.86
CA SER A 151 -7.04 -1.64 -27.06
C SER A 151 -6.78 -1.15 -28.48
N LYS A 152 -5.63 -1.49 -29.07
CA LYS A 152 -5.31 -1.13 -30.46
C LYS A 152 -6.24 -1.83 -31.45
N ASP A 153 -6.56 -3.10 -31.19
CA ASP A 153 -7.43 -3.89 -32.06
C ASP A 153 -8.87 -3.36 -32.05
N MET A 154 -9.26 -2.64 -30.99
CA MET A 154 -10.60 -2.05 -30.87
C MET A 154 -10.71 -0.67 -31.52
N GLU A 155 -9.62 -0.05 -31.91
CA GLU A 155 -9.61 1.21 -32.65
C GLU A 155 -9.79 0.92 -34.15
#